data_ae91fa14013c4a953579daa8cf780a7b
#
_entry.id   ae91fa14013c4a953579daa8cf780a7b
#
_cell.length_a   1.000
_cell.length_b   1.000
_cell.length_c   1.000
_cell.angle_alpha   90.00
_cell.angle_beta   90.00
_cell.angle_gamma   90.00
#
_symmetry.space_group_name_H-M   'P 1'
#
loop_
_entity.id
_entity.type
_entity.pdbx_description
1 polymer ?
#
loop_
_entity_poly.entity_id
_entity_poly.type
_entity_poly.pdbx_seq_one_letter_code
_entity_poly.pdbx_strand_id
1 'polypeptide(L)'
;MISFILICSLFVYNVKSTLIDPKGYVIYCPCMGRFGNQADQFLGALAFAKALDRTLILPPWVEYHWPKPKSVQIPFDTYFKVSPLAQYHKVMTMEIFMEQVAPYVWPPGERTVFCYSPRTPIMEKPTSNEPSCAAKDGNPFGPFWDTFNIDFDKNEFYGPLHFDATNAHEILRWHKQYPAEKFPVLAFTGAPGAFPVAEGNVGLQKYLQWSDNINDKVNTFIKDNMAEGPFVSIHLRLGSDFQNACNHLDSSPTMFAAPQCFGYRGEHGKATSEMCYPSDDTIVKQVTKAVKKSKAKSVFIGTDSRDLIDKMSKVMKDIKFVKSKEDNPHLDLALMARGDIFIGNCFSTFTAFVKRERDVNKLPSEFWAFKQNVVHDEF
;
A
#
# COMPACT_ATOMS: atom_id res chain seq x y z
N MET A 1 -43.02 -12.14 -30.79
CA MET A 1 -42.57 -12.19 -29.40
C MET A 1 -41.37 -13.13 -29.16
N ILE A 2 -41.29 -14.28 -29.82
CA ILE A 2 -40.19 -15.25 -29.63
C ILE A 2 -38.83 -14.73 -30.13
N SER A 3 -38.78 -13.93 -31.20
CA SER A 3 -37.54 -13.41 -31.77
C SER A 3 -36.83 -12.35 -30.88
N PHE A 4 -37.59 -11.58 -30.10
CA PHE A 4 -37.04 -10.55 -29.21
C PHE A 4 -36.41 -11.14 -27.95
N ILE A 5 -36.95 -12.26 -27.45
CA ILE A 5 -36.45 -12.97 -26.27
C ILE A 5 -35.12 -13.67 -26.60
N LEU A 6 -34.98 -14.20 -27.82
CA LEU A 6 -33.73 -14.86 -28.27
C LEU A 6 -32.58 -13.85 -28.45
N ILE A 7 -32.86 -12.65 -28.96
CA ILE A 7 -31.85 -11.60 -29.18
C ILE A 7 -31.39 -11.03 -27.83
N CYS A 8 -32.30 -10.80 -26.87
CA CYS A 8 -31.93 -10.39 -25.53
C CYS A 8 -31.09 -11.43 -24.78
N SER A 9 -31.43 -12.71 -24.89
CA SER A 9 -30.66 -13.79 -24.25
C SER A 9 -29.28 -13.96 -24.87
N LEU A 10 -29.13 -13.82 -26.18
CA LEU A 10 -27.85 -13.85 -26.89
C LEU A 10 -26.99 -12.64 -26.56
N PHE A 11 -27.58 -11.45 -26.40
CA PHE A 11 -26.86 -10.23 -26.01
C PHE A 11 -26.35 -10.30 -24.56
N VAL A 12 -27.18 -10.79 -23.64
CA VAL A 12 -26.82 -11.04 -22.25
C VAL A 12 -25.74 -12.13 -22.12
N TYR A 13 -25.80 -13.18 -22.94
CA TYR A 13 -24.80 -14.24 -22.97
C TYR A 13 -23.47 -13.76 -23.53
N ASN A 14 -23.45 -12.92 -24.56
CA ASN A 14 -22.24 -12.34 -25.14
C ASN A 14 -21.59 -11.30 -24.20
N VAL A 15 -22.36 -10.49 -23.48
CA VAL A 15 -21.82 -9.54 -22.50
C VAL A 15 -21.23 -10.29 -21.29
N LYS A 16 -21.86 -11.40 -20.85
CA LYS A 16 -21.33 -12.23 -19.76
C LYS A 16 -20.03 -12.94 -20.12
N SER A 17 -19.88 -13.42 -21.37
CA SER A 17 -18.66 -14.12 -21.79
C SER A 17 -17.43 -13.20 -21.91
N THR A 18 -17.62 -11.91 -22.07
CA THR A 18 -16.52 -10.90 -22.14
C THR A 18 -15.98 -10.47 -20.79
N LEU A 19 -16.70 -10.68 -19.69
CA LEU A 19 -16.27 -10.29 -18.35
C LEU A 19 -15.50 -11.39 -17.60
N ILE A 20 -15.66 -12.66 -17.99
CA ILE A 20 -15.02 -13.79 -17.33
C ILE A 20 -13.63 -14.00 -17.92
N ASP A 21 -12.58 -13.83 -17.09
CA ASP A 21 -11.20 -14.14 -17.48
C ASP A 21 -10.94 -15.65 -17.32
N PRO A 22 -10.70 -16.39 -18.42
CA PRO A 22 -10.39 -17.82 -18.34
C PRO A 22 -9.06 -18.11 -17.66
N LYS A 23 -8.19 -17.11 -17.50
CA LYS A 23 -6.94 -17.22 -16.74
C LYS A 23 -7.15 -17.13 -15.22
N GLY A 24 -8.36 -16.74 -14.78
CA GLY A 24 -8.75 -16.66 -13.39
C GLY A 24 -8.32 -15.37 -12.69
N TYR A 25 -8.45 -15.36 -11.36
CA TYR A 25 -8.39 -14.15 -10.53
C TYR A 25 -7.49 -14.35 -9.33
N VAL A 26 -6.92 -13.25 -8.85
CA VAL A 26 -6.22 -13.16 -7.58
C VAL A 26 -6.97 -12.18 -6.69
N ILE A 27 -7.37 -12.63 -5.49
CA ILE A 27 -8.01 -11.84 -4.44
C ILE A 27 -7.19 -11.98 -3.17
N TYR A 28 -7.14 -10.94 -2.35
CA TYR A 28 -6.49 -11.03 -1.04
C TYR A 28 -7.06 -10.01 -0.06
N CYS A 29 -6.85 -10.27 1.23
CA CYS A 29 -7.10 -9.29 2.29
C CYS A 29 -5.85 -8.40 2.49
N PRO A 30 -5.92 -7.08 2.36
CA PRO A 30 -4.84 -6.18 2.73
C PRO A 30 -4.80 -5.98 4.26
N CYS A 31 -4.87 -7.06 5.01
CA CYS A 31 -5.17 -7.09 6.43
C CYS A 31 -3.94 -6.91 7.34
N MET A 32 -2.77 -6.68 6.75
CA MET A 32 -1.52 -6.54 7.50
C MET A 32 -1.09 -5.08 7.61
N GLY A 33 -1.25 -4.53 8.79
CA GLY A 33 -0.83 -3.16 9.10
C GLY A 33 -1.79 -2.08 8.58
N ARG A 34 -1.30 -0.83 8.58
CA ARG A 34 -2.03 0.34 8.08
C ARG A 34 -1.69 0.62 6.63
N PHE A 35 -2.26 1.67 6.06
CA PHE A 35 -2.17 2.03 4.63
C PHE A 35 -0.76 1.87 4.02
N GLY A 36 0.30 2.39 4.67
CA GLY A 36 1.66 2.28 4.12
C GLY A 36 2.10 0.83 3.87
N ASN A 37 1.79 -0.09 4.81
CA ASN A 37 2.09 -1.51 4.66
C ASN A 37 1.22 -2.15 3.56
N GLN A 38 -0.06 -1.77 3.50
CA GLN A 38 -0.99 -2.27 2.47
C GLN A 38 -0.52 -1.84 1.08
N ALA A 39 -0.09 -0.59 0.92
CA ALA A 39 0.42 -0.06 -0.34
C ALA A 39 1.74 -0.73 -0.79
N ASP A 40 2.65 -1.04 0.14
CA ASP A 40 3.87 -1.80 -0.16
C ASP A 40 3.54 -3.19 -0.71
N GLN A 41 2.66 -3.90 -0.01
CA GLN A 41 2.22 -5.25 -0.40
C GLN A 41 1.39 -5.26 -1.68
N PHE A 42 0.60 -4.20 -1.93
CA PHE A 42 -0.19 -4.05 -3.15
C PHE A 42 0.67 -4.10 -4.42
N LEU A 43 1.83 -3.43 -4.42
CA LEU A 43 2.73 -3.45 -5.57
C LEU A 43 3.26 -4.86 -5.86
N GLY A 44 3.52 -5.64 -4.81
CA GLY A 44 3.88 -7.05 -4.94
C GLY A 44 2.74 -7.91 -5.50
N ALA A 45 1.53 -7.73 -4.97
CA ALA A 45 0.34 -8.44 -5.44
C ALA A 45 0.02 -8.13 -6.92
N LEU A 46 0.20 -6.87 -7.33
CA LEU A 46 0.03 -6.44 -8.72
C LEU A 46 1.05 -7.13 -9.66
N ALA A 47 2.32 -7.20 -9.24
CA ALA A 47 3.36 -7.90 -9.97
C ALA A 47 3.08 -9.41 -10.06
N PHE A 48 2.69 -10.02 -8.96
CA PHE A 48 2.41 -11.46 -8.87
C PHE A 48 1.20 -11.86 -9.74
N ALA A 49 0.10 -11.10 -9.67
CA ALA A 49 -1.07 -11.36 -10.50
C ALA A 49 -0.73 -11.29 -12.00
N LYS A 50 0.10 -10.30 -12.40
CA LYS A 50 0.60 -10.20 -13.77
C LYS A 50 1.48 -11.39 -14.17
N ALA A 51 2.38 -11.82 -13.30
CA ALA A 51 3.25 -12.97 -13.58
C ALA A 51 2.45 -14.26 -13.76
N LEU A 52 1.33 -14.41 -13.03
CA LEU A 52 0.39 -15.52 -13.20
C LEU A 52 -0.60 -15.34 -14.38
N ASP A 53 -0.57 -14.21 -15.07
CA ASP A 53 -1.58 -13.82 -16.09
C ASP A 53 -3.03 -13.91 -15.58
N ARG A 54 -3.27 -13.66 -14.28
CA ARG A 54 -4.59 -13.65 -13.64
C ARG A 54 -5.05 -12.23 -13.36
N THR A 55 -6.33 -11.92 -13.59
CA THR A 55 -6.88 -10.62 -13.23
C THR A 55 -6.72 -10.36 -11.73
N LEU A 56 -6.09 -9.22 -11.36
CA LEU A 56 -6.02 -8.80 -9.97
C LEU A 56 -7.34 -8.13 -9.56
N ILE A 57 -7.96 -8.65 -8.52
CA ILE A 57 -9.08 -7.99 -7.89
C ILE A 57 -8.54 -6.97 -6.89
N LEU A 58 -8.84 -5.70 -7.17
CA LEU A 58 -8.41 -4.57 -6.35
C LEU A 58 -9.19 -4.59 -5.02
N PRO A 59 -8.53 -4.90 -3.89
CA PRO A 59 -9.22 -4.96 -2.62
C PRO A 59 -9.55 -3.55 -2.13
N PRO A 60 -10.61 -3.36 -1.35
CA PRO A 60 -10.80 -2.12 -0.59
C PRO A 60 -9.65 -1.93 0.40
N TRP A 61 -9.33 -0.68 0.69
CA TRP A 61 -8.36 -0.31 1.71
C TRP A 61 -8.95 -0.53 3.11
N VAL A 62 -8.15 -1.07 4.01
CA VAL A 62 -8.57 -1.31 5.40
C VAL A 62 -8.17 -0.14 6.28
N GLU A 63 -9.14 0.50 6.91
CA GLU A 63 -8.93 1.63 7.82
C GLU A 63 -9.46 1.34 9.22
N TYR A 64 -8.87 2.04 10.20
CA TYR A 64 -9.22 1.93 11.62
C TYR A 64 -9.63 3.30 12.13
N HIS A 65 -10.91 3.49 12.37
CA HIS A 65 -11.49 4.75 12.84
C HIS A 65 -11.83 4.66 14.32
N TRP A 66 -11.05 5.33 15.16
CA TRP A 66 -11.38 5.44 16.59
C TRP A 66 -12.67 6.25 16.78
N PRO A 67 -13.61 5.87 17.67
CA PRO A 67 -13.58 4.72 18.57
C PRO A 67 -14.25 3.43 18.03
N LYS A 68 -14.41 3.27 16.72
CA LYS A 68 -15.05 2.09 16.13
C LYS A 68 -14.23 0.83 16.44
N PRO A 69 -14.87 -0.25 16.96
CA PRO A 69 -14.16 -1.47 17.34
C PRO A 69 -13.70 -2.30 16.13
N LYS A 70 -14.37 -2.13 14.98
CA LYS A 70 -14.07 -2.86 13.74
C LYS A 70 -13.45 -1.92 12.70
N SER A 71 -12.55 -2.48 11.90
CA SER A 71 -12.05 -1.83 10.69
C SER A 71 -13.18 -1.57 9.70
N VAL A 72 -12.98 -0.59 8.85
CA VAL A 72 -13.85 -0.28 7.71
C VAL A 72 -13.10 -0.53 6.42
N GLN A 73 -13.84 -0.92 5.39
CA GLN A 73 -13.32 -1.19 4.06
C GLN A 73 -13.72 -0.04 3.15
N ILE A 74 -12.72 0.66 2.63
CA ILE A 74 -12.91 1.81 1.75
C ILE A 74 -12.65 1.34 0.31
N PRO A 75 -13.60 1.51 -0.63
CA PRO A 75 -13.41 1.12 -2.02
C PRO A 75 -12.09 1.61 -2.59
N PHE A 76 -11.42 0.76 -3.39
CA PHE A 76 -10.09 1.06 -3.93
C PHE A 76 -10.05 2.40 -4.67
N ASP A 77 -11.06 2.69 -5.49
CA ASP A 77 -11.17 3.85 -6.34
C ASP A 77 -11.54 5.15 -5.60
N THR A 78 -11.84 5.07 -4.31
CA THR A 78 -11.95 6.26 -3.46
C THR A 78 -10.64 7.04 -3.44
N TYR A 79 -9.50 6.36 -3.39
CA TYR A 79 -8.19 7.00 -3.30
C TYR A 79 -7.39 6.94 -4.59
N PHE A 80 -7.54 5.89 -5.41
CA PHE A 80 -6.69 5.68 -6.58
C PHE A 80 -7.50 5.38 -7.84
N LYS A 81 -6.99 5.86 -8.98
CA LYS A 81 -7.54 5.57 -10.29
C LYS A 81 -7.31 4.12 -10.69
N VAL A 82 -8.32 3.48 -11.24
CA VAL A 82 -8.22 2.11 -11.78
C VAL A 82 -7.54 2.09 -13.16
N SER A 83 -7.81 3.10 -13.99
CA SER A 83 -7.33 3.13 -15.39
C SER A 83 -5.81 3.07 -15.56
N PRO A 84 -4.96 3.71 -14.74
CA PRO A 84 -3.52 3.54 -14.86
C PRO A 84 -3.06 2.12 -14.55
N LEU A 85 -3.69 1.45 -13.59
CA LEU A 85 -3.39 0.04 -13.27
C LEU A 85 -3.75 -0.88 -14.43
N ALA A 86 -4.88 -0.63 -15.11
CA ALA A 86 -5.32 -1.37 -16.28
C ALA A 86 -4.36 -1.26 -17.47
N GLN A 87 -3.53 -0.20 -17.55
CA GLN A 87 -2.44 -0.09 -18.53
C GLN A 87 -1.27 -1.04 -18.25
N TYR A 88 -1.11 -1.46 -17.01
CA TYR A 88 -0.06 -2.39 -16.62
C TYR A 88 -0.50 -3.84 -16.69
N HIS A 89 -1.70 -4.14 -16.17
CA HIS A 89 -2.25 -5.48 -16.09
C HIS A 89 -3.78 -5.45 -15.94
N LYS A 90 -4.43 -6.57 -16.24
CA LYS A 90 -5.87 -6.75 -16.02
C LYS A 90 -6.21 -6.58 -14.54
N VAL A 91 -7.11 -5.64 -14.25
CA VAL A 91 -7.58 -5.37 -12.88
C VAL A 91 -9.09 -5.14 -12.87
N MET A 92 -9.72 -5.43 -11.75
CA MET A 92 -11.15 -5.22 -11.51
C MET A 92 -11.35 -4.87 -10.03
N THR A 93 -12.28 -3.96 -9.69
CA THR A 93 -12.59 -3.68 -8.28
C THR A 93 -13.32 -4.86 -7.64
N MET A 94 -13.19 -4.98 -6.32
CA MET A 94 -13.82 -6.05 -5.56
C MET A 94 -15.34 -6.04 -5.69
N GLU A 95 -15.94 -4.85 -5.74
CA GLU A 95 -17.38 -4.64 -5.88
C GLU A 95 -17.88 -5.22 -7.23
N ILE A 96 -17.23 -4.85 -8.33
CA ILE A 96 -17.60 -5.35 -9.68
C ILE A 96 -17.39 -6.87 -9.74
N PHE A 97 -16.29 -7.37 -9.20
CA PHE A 97 -16.04 -8.81 -9.19
C PHE A 97 -17.14 -9.57 -8.44
N MET A 98 -17.46 -9.16 -7.24
CA MET A 98 -18.45 -9.85 -6.41
C MET A 98 -19.85 -9.79 -7.00
N GLU A 99 -20.23 -8.68 -7.64
CA GLU A 99 -21.54 -8.51 -8.27
C GLU A 99 -21.67 -9.27 -9.59
N GLN A 100 -20.66 -9.20 -10.47
CA GLN A 100 -20.81 -9.57 -11.88
C GLN A 100 -20.07 -10.85 -12.28
N VAL A 101 -19.06 -11.28 -11.53
CA VAL A 101 -18.18 -12.40 -11.89
C VAL A 101 -18.24 -13.54 -10.88
N ALA A 102 -18.10 -13.25 -9.60
CA ALA A 102 -18.05 -14.25 -8.53
C ALA A 102 -19.23 -15.24 -8.52
N PRO A 103 -20.48 -14.83 -8.84
CA PRO A 103 -21.60 -15.76 -8.89
C PRO A 103 -21.44 -16.92 -9.89
N TYR A 104 -20.56 -16.76 -10.88
CA TYR A 104 -20.33 -17.75 -11.95
C TYR A 104 -19.04 -18.55 -11.79
N VAL A 105 -18.01 -17.95 -11.18
CA VAL A 105 -16.68 -18.57 -11.09
C VAL A 105 -16.27 -18.92 -9.66
N TRP A 106 -16.99 -18.38 -8.66
CA TRP A 106 -16.66 -18.55 -7.25
C TRP A 106 -17.90 -18.44 -6.34
N PRO A 107 -18.97 -19.24 -6.63
CA PRO A 107 -20.19 -19.20 -5.86
C PRO A 107 -19.98 -19.71 -4.43
N PRO A 108 -20.89 -19.37 -3.47
CA PRO A 108 -20.94 -20.02 -2.17
C PRO A 108 -20.99 -21.55 -2.30
N GLY A 109 -20.28 -22.28 -1.44
CA GLY A 109 -20.12 -23.74 -1.52
C GLY A 109 -18.89 -24.20 -2.28
N GLU A 110 -18.21 -23.30 -3.03
CA GLU A 110 -17.00 -23.61 -3.81
C GLU A 110 -15.81 -22.71 -3.48
N ARG A 111 -15.94 -21.86 -2.47
CA ARG A 111 -14.94 -20.84 -2.11
C ARG A 111 -13.77 -21.44 -1.37
N THR A 112 -12.61 -21.41 -2.00
CA THR A 112 -11.34 -21.86 -1.42
C THR A 112 -10.51 -20.67 -0.97
N VAL A 113 -9.99 -20.72 0.27
CA VAL A 113 -9.02 -19.76 0.78
C VAL A 113 -7.63 -20.37 0.79
N PHE A 114 -6.63 -19.54 0.51
CA PHE A 114 -5.23 -19.91 0.42
C PHE A 114 -4.41 -19.28 1.54
N CYS A 115 -3.62 -20.08 2.26
CA CYS A 115 -2.62 -19.62 3.21
C CYS A 115 -1.35 -20.47 3.12
N TYR A 116 -0.22 -19.97 3.63
CA TYR A 116 1.06 -20.67 3.53
C TYR A 116 1.04 -22.03 4.24
N SER A 117 0.50 -22.04 5.46
CA SER A 117 0.36 -23.24 6.30
C SER A 117 -0.87 -23.11 7.19
N PRO A 118 -1.38 -24.21 7.75
CA PRO A 118 -2.48 -24.17 8.72
C PRO A 118 -2.20 -23.21 9.87
N ARG A 119 -3.25 -22.52 10.34
CA ARG A 119 -3.21 -21.61 11.48
C ARG A 119 -4.23 -22.01 12.53
N THR A 120 -3.87 -21.87 13.79
CA THR A 120 -4.82 -21.97 14.89
C THR A 120 -5.48 -20.61 15.09
N PRO A 121 -6.82 -20.51 15.10
CA PRO A 121 -7.51 -19.27 15.44
C PRO A 121 -7.09 -18.77 16.83
N ILE A 122 -6.88 -17.45 16.95
CA ILE A 122 -6.45 -16.80 18.21
C ILE A 122 -7.67 -16.18 18.92
N MET A 123 -8.57 -15.57 18.14
CA MET A 123 -9.73 -14.82 18.67
C MET A 123 -11.02 -15.65 18.70
N GLU A 124 -11.15 -16.64 17.84
CA GLU A 124 -12.31 -17.49 17.74
C GLU A 124 -11.98 -18.92 18.18
N LYS A 125 -12.94 -19.59 18.84
CA LYS A 125 -12.78 -21.02 19.14
C LYS A 125 -12.86 -21.83 17.84
N PRO A 126 -11.93 -22.76 17.60
CA PRO A 126 -12.02 -23.64 16.43
C PRO A 126 -13.36 -24.39 16.41
N THR A 127 -14.04 -24.37 15.28
CA THR A 127 -15.29 -25.12 15.07
C THR A 127 -15.05 -26.58 14.73
N SER A 128 -13.82 -26.92 14.32
CA SER A 128 -13.38 -28.28 14.03
C SER A 128 -11.89 -28.43 14.36
N ASN A 129 -11.41 -29.69 14.42
CA ASN A 129 -9.99 -30.00 14.55
C ASN A 129 -9.28 -30.08 13.19
N GLU A 130 -9.96 -29.78 12.09
CA GLU A 130 -9.35 -29.82 10.77
C GLU A 130 -8.42 -28.63 10.53
N PRO A 131 -7.32 -28.84 9.79
CA PRO A 131 -6.40 -27.77 9.44
C PRO A 131 -7.13 -26.64 8.69
N SER A 132 -6.95 -25.41 9.13
CA SER A 132 -7.63 -24.24 8.60
C SER A 132 -6.66 -23.08 8.36
N CYS A 133 -7.01 -22.18 7.45
CA CYS A 133 -6.33 -20.91 7.26
C CYS A 133 -6.70 -19.85 8.29
N ALA A 134 -7.75 -20.08 9.11
CA ALA A 134 -8.31 -19.10 10.03
C ALA A 134 -8.52 -17.72 9.37
N ALA A 135 -9.12 -17.73 8.17
CA ALA A 135 -9.13 -16.57 7.26
C ALA A 135 -9.95 -15.39 7.76
N LYS A 136 -10.87 -15.61 8.70
CA LYS A 136 -11.75 -14.59 9.29
C LYS A 136 -11.46 -14.33 10.77
N ASP A 137 -10.36 -14.89 11.30
CA ASP A 137 -10.03 -14.77 12.72
C ASP A 137 -9.60 -13.35 13.10
N GLY A 138 -10.46 -12.67 13.83
CA GLY A 138 -10.22 -11.34 14.38
C GLY A 138 -10.36 -10.18 13.41
N ASN A 139 -10.04 -8.97 13.91
CA ASN A 139 -10.08 -7.72 13.16
C ASN A 139 -8.68 -7.40 12.62
N PRO A 140 -8.50 -7.10 11.33
CA PRO A 140 -9.51 -6.75 10.31
C PRO A 140 -10.00 -7.92 9.44
N PHE A 141 -9.52 -9.15 9.64
CA PHE A 141 -9.77 -10.27 8.72
C PHE A 141 -11.27 -10.61 8.58
N GLY A 142 -11.96 -10.83 9.69
CA GLY A 142 -13.40 -11.09 9.68
C GLY A 142 -14.17 -9.96 8.98
N PRO A 143 -14.09 -8.71 9.48
CA PRO A 143 -14.77 -7.57 8.85
C PRO A 143 -14.50 -7.38 7.37
N PHE A 144 -13.30 -7.69 6.88
CA PHE A 144 -12.97 -7.58 5.46
C PHE A 144 -13.81 -8.54 4.62
N TRP A 145 -13.80 -9.83 4.94
CA TRP A 145 -14.55 -10.83 4.17
C TRP A 145 -16.05 -10.69 4.37
N ASP A 146 -16.50 -10.30 5.57
CA ASP A 146 -17.92 -10.09 5.90
C ASP A 146 -18.54 -8.95 5.09
N THR A 147 -17.77 -7.91 4.75
CA THR A 147 -18.24 -6.79 3.91
C THR A 147 -18.78 -7.25 2.57
N PHE A 148 -18.26 -8.36 2.05
CA PHE A 148 -18.67 -8.96 0.76
C PHE A 148 -19.45 -10.27 0.91
N ASN A 149 -19.89 -10.60 2.12
CA ASN A 149 -20.58 -11.87 2.42
C ASN A 149 -19.78 -13.09 1.93
N ILE A 150 -18.46 -13.08 2.20
CA ILE A 150 -17.57 -14.16 1.82
C ILE A 150 -17.36 -15.08 3.02
N ASP A 151 -17.80 -16.32 2.89
CA ASP A 151 -17.41 -17.45 3.71
C ASP A 151 -16.61 -18.42 2.85
N PHE A 152 -15.70 -19.16 3.48
CA PHE A 152 -14.84 -20.12 2.78
C PHE A 152 -15.25 -21.55 3.12
N ASP A 153 -15.36 -22.37 2.07
CA ASP A 153 -15.78 -23.77 2.16
C ASP A 153 -14.59 -24.71 2.24
N LYS A 154 -13.43 -24.29 1.70
CA LYS A 154 -12.23 -25.11 1.59
C LYS A 154 -10.98 -24.29 1.93
N ASN A 155 -9.97 -25.01 2.43
CA ASN A 155 -8.64 -24.44 2.72
C ASN A 155 -7.59 -25.11 1.82
N GLU A 156 -6.71 -24.30 1.24
CA GLU A 156 -5.54 -24.76 0.49
C GLU A 156 -4.26 -24.17 1.08
N PHE A 157 -3.24 -25.02 1.23
CA PHE A 157 -1.95 -24.65 1.81
C PHE A 157 -0.90 -24.64 0.71
N TYR A 158 -0.45 -23.43 0.34
CA TYR A 158 0.46 -23.26 -0.79
C TYR A 158 1.95 -23.40 -0.43
N GLY A 159 2.31 -23.51 0.83
CA GLY A 159 3.71 -23.75 1.20
C GLY A 159 4.26 -25.01 0.54
N PRO A 160 5.49 -24.98 0.00
CA PRO A 160 6.52 -23.95 0.10
C PRO A 160 6.62 -23.00 -1.13
N LEU A 161 5.52 -22.67 -1.80
CA LEU A 161 5.55 -21.68 -2.89
C LEU A 161 5.78 -20.26 -2.36
N HIS A 162 6.38 -19.40 -3.18
CA HIS A 162 6.67 -18.00 -2.88
C HIS A 162 6.06 -17.06 -3.91
N PHE A 163 5.92 -15.78 -3.55
CA PHE A 163 5.31 -14.74 -4.41
C PHE A 163 6.34 -13.97 -5.25
N ASP A 164 7.45 -14.61 -5.61
CA ASP A 164 8.48 -13.96 -6.42
C ASP A 164 8.06 -13.90 -7.90
N ALA A 165 7.51 -12.76 -8.30
CA ALA A 165 7.05 -12.51 -9.65
C ALA A 165 8.19 -12.49 -10.70
N THR A 166 9.44 -12.39 -10.28
CA THR A 166 10.62 -12.38 -11.18
C THR A 166 11.19 -13.77 -11.43
N ASN A 167 10.82 -14.73 -10.60
CA ASN A 167 11.29 -16.11 -10.70
C ASN A 167 10.35 -16.95 -11.59
N ALA A 168 10.71 -17.10 -12.86
CA ALA A 168 9.92 -17.86 -13.82
C ALA A 168 9.65 -19.32 -13.38
N HIS A 169 10.61 -19.97 -12.70
CA HIS A 169 10.43 -21.33 -12.21
C HIS A 169 9.36 -21.38 -11.11
N GLU A 170 9.34 -20.39 -10.22
CA GLU A 170 8.33 -20.29 -9.17
C GLU A 170 6.92 -20.05 -9.76
N ILE A 171 6.82 -19.20 -10.77
CA ILE A 171 5.57 -18.96 -11.49
C ILE A 171 5.07 -20.23 -12.19
N LEU A 172 5.95 -21.01 -12.80
CA LEU A 172 5.56 -22.31 -13.39
C LEU A 172 5.07 -23.30 -12.33
N ARG A 173 5.65 -23.30 -11.11
CA ARG A 173 5.15 -24.13 -10.00
C ARG A 173 3.73 -23.73 -9.58
N TRP A 174 3.44 -22.42 -9.50
CA TRP A 174 2.08 -21.91 -9.24
C TRP A 174 1.09 -22.40 -10.30
N HIS A 175 1.39 -22.24 -11.59
CA HIS A 175 0.53 -22.73 -12.67
C HIS A 175 0.27 -24.22 -12.62
N LYS A 176 1.30 -25.01 -12.31
CA LYS A 176 1.20 -26.48 -12.22
C LYS A 176 0.34 -26.91 -11.04
N GLN A 177 0.52 -26.27 -9.88
CA GLN A 177 -0.16 -26.67 -8.64
C GLN A 177 -1.61 -26.13 -8.62
N TYR A 178 -1.82 -24.91 -9.13
CA TYR A 178 -3.10 -24.21 -9.09
C TYR A 178 -3.54 -23.73 -10.49
N PRO A 179 -3.81 -24.65 -11.42
CA PRO A 179 -4.29 -24.28 -12.76
C PRO A 179 -5.65 -23.58 -12.68
N ALA A 180 -5.89 -22.61 -13.58
CA ALA A 180 -7.07 -21.74 -13.53
C ALA A 180 -8.38 -22.50 -13.71
N GLU A 181 -8.37 -23.60 -14.47
CA GLU A 181 -9.53 -24.43 -14.72
C GLU A 181 -10.04 -25.11 -13.43
N LYS A 182 -9.15 -25.43 -12.51
CA LYS A 182 -9.49 -26.05 -11.21
C LYS A 182 -9.61 -25.02 -10.09
N PHE A 183 -8.82 -23.95 -10.16
CA PHE A 183 -8.75 -22.89 -9.17
C PHE A 183 -8.95 -21.53 -9.87
N PRO A 184 -10.18 -21.22 -10.30
CA PRO A 184 -10.45 -19.99 -11.01
C PRO A 184 -10.18 -18.73 -10.16
N VAL A 185 -10.23 -18.85 -8.83
CA VAL A 185 -9.94 -17.76 -7.89
C VAL A 185 -8.91 -18.21 -6.86
N LEU A 186 -7.79 -17.49 -6.78
CA LEU A 186 -6.82 -17.62 -5.71
C LEU A 186 -7.11 -16.53 -4.67
N ALA A 187 -7.80 -16.90 -3.59
CA ALA A 187 -8.18 -15.98 -2.52
C ALA A 187 -7.24 -16.15 -1.33
N PHE A 188 -6.33 -15.20 -1.13
CA PHE A 188 -5.31 -15.26 -0.09
C PHE A 188 -5.74 -14.56 1.21
N THR A 189 -5.38 -15.13 2.35
CA THR A 189 -5.61 -14.52 3.68
C THR A 189 -4.85 -13.23 3.89
N GLY A 190 -3.75 -13.01 3.16
CA GLY A 190 -2.92 -11.80 3.17
C GLY A 190 -2.41 -11.50 1.78
N ALA A 191 -1.81 -10.35 1.56
CA ALA A 191 -1.34 -9.95 0.24
C ALA A 191 -0.23 -10.89 -0.28
N PRO A 192 -0.33 -11.36 -1.54
CA PRO A 192 0.74 -12.12 -2.18
C PRO A 192 1.84 -11.17 -2.68
N GLY A 193 2.58 -10.57 -1.76
CA GLY A 193 3.62 -9.60 -2.02
C GLY A 193 4.58 -9.43 -0.84
N ALA A 194 5.80 -9.03 -1.14
CA ALA A 194 6.82 -8.80 -0.12
C ALA A 194 6.53 -7.52 0.70
N PHE A 195 6.96 -7.56 1.95
CA PHE A 195 7.03 -6.40 2.83
C PHE A 195 8.43 -6.32 3.47
N PRO A 196 9.11 -5.17 3.34
CA PRO A 196 8.78 -4.02 2.47
C PRO A 196 8.71 -4.42 0.99
N VAL A 197 8.26 -3.48 0.14
CA VAL A 197 8.15 -3.73 -1.30
C VAL A 197 9.46 -4.24 -1.89
N ALA A 198 9.41 -5.29 -2.70
CA ALA A 198 10.61 -5.82 -3.38
C ALA A 198 11.20 -4.80 -4.37
N GLU A 199 12.54 -4.77 -4.52
CA GLU A 199 13.29 -3.84 -5.36
C GLU A 199 12.70 -3.73 -6.78
N GLY A 200 12.44 -4.86 -7.43
CA GLY A 200 11.88 -4.92 -8.78
C GLY A 200 10.46 -4.35 -8.92
N ASN A 201 9.74 -4.18 -7.81
CA ASN A 201 8.35 -3.71 -7.80
C ASN A 201 8.20 -2.22 -7.46
N VAL A 202 9.27 -1.54 -7.02
CA VAL A 202 9.26 -0.12 -6.64
C VAL A 202 8.70 0.78 -7.76
N GLY A 203 9.12 0.53 -8.99
CA GLY A 203 8.71 1.30 -10.18
C GLY A 203 7.22 1.16 -10.53
N LEU A 204 6.51 0.18 -9.97
CA LEU A 204 5.07 0.01 -10.18
C LEU A 204 4.25 1.12 -9.53
N GLN A 205 4.84 1.89 -8.60
CA GLN A 205 4.21 3.07 -8.00
C GLN A 205 3.65 4.04 -9.05
N LYS A 206 4.24 4.13 -10.25
CA LYS A 206 3.75 5.01 -11.34
C LYS A 206 2.32 4.72 -11.78
N TYR A 207 1.84 3.50 -11.54
CA TYR A 207 0.47 3.08 -11.88
C TYR A 207 -0.53 3.33 -10.73
N LEU A 208 -0.05 3.54 -9.51
CA LEU A 208 -0.88 3.85 -8.34
C LEU A 208 -1.04 5.37 -8.25
N GLN A 209 -1.97 5.92 -9.03
CA GLN A 209 -2.21 7.35 -9.16
C GLN A 209 -3.45 7.77 -8.37
N TRP A 210 -3.35 8.89 -7.66
CA TRP A 210 -4.44 9.45 -6.87
C TRP A 210 -5.71 9.69 -7.70
N SER A 211 -6.87 9.47 -7.10
CA SER A 211 -8.17 9.82 -7.67
C SER A 211 -8.28 11.32 -7.92
N ASP A 212 -9.21 11.71 -8.82
CA ASP A 212 -9.44 13.13 -9.10
C ASP A 212 -9.90 13.88 -7.85
N ASN A 213 -10.73 13.25 -7.01
CA ASN A 213 -11.16 13.83 -5.73
C ASN A 213 -9.96 14.17 -4.80
N ILE A 214 -9.00 13.26 -4.65
CA ILE A 214 -7.80 13.55 -3.84
C ILE A 214 -6.96 14.66 -4.48
N ASN A 215 -6.75 14.62 -5.80
CA ASN A 215 -6.00 15.65 -6.50
C ASN A 215 -6.65 17.04 -6.38
N ASP A 216 -7.97 17.14 -6.50
CA ASP A 216 -8.71 18.39 -6.36
C ASP A 216 -8.60 18.95 -4.94
N LYS A 217 -8.70 18.09 -3.91
CA LYS A 217 -8.46 18.49 -2.52
C LYS A 217 -7.05 19.00 -2.30
N VAL A 218 -6.04 18.32 -2.85
CA VAL A 218 -4.63 18.75 -2.79
C VAL A 218 -4.45 20.13 -3.42
N ASN A 219 -4.97 20.32 -4.62
CA ASN A 219 -4.85 21.60 -5.34
C ASN A 219 -5.54 22.73 -4.58
N THR A 220 -6.74 22.50 -4.07
CA THR A 220 -7.49 23.44 -3.24
C THR A 220 -6.72 23.77 -1.97
N PHE A 221 -6.21 22.75 -1.27
CA PHE A 221 -5.45 22.96 -0.04
C PHE A 221 -4.20 23.82 -0.27
N ILE A 222 -3.43 23.53 -1.31
CA ILE A 222 -2.23 24.29 -1.66
C ILE A 222 -2.60 25.74 -1.95
N LYS A 223 -3.62 25.98 -2.78
CA LYS A 223 -4.08 27.32 -3.13
C LYS A 223 -4.51 28.13 -1.91
N ASP A 224 -5.26 27.52 -1.01
CA ASP A 224 -5.89 28.24 0.11
C ASP A 224 -4.97 28.40 1.32
N ASN A 225 -4.05 27.45 1.52
CA ASN A 225 -3.27 27.36 2.76
C ASN A 225 -1.77 27.62 2.59
N MET A 226 -1.20 27.46 1.39
CA MET A 226 0.24 27.73 1.21
C MET A 226 0.49 29.17 0.80
N ALA A 227 1.73 29.65 1.02
CA ALA A 227 2.17 30.90 0.40
C ALA A 227 2.54 30.61 -1.08
N GLU A 228 2.36 31.61 -1.94
CA GLU A 228 2.73 31.50 -3.34
C GLU A 228 4.24 31.24 -3.51
N GLY A 229 4.59 30.19 -4.24
CA GLY A 229 5.96 29.81 -4.51
C GLY A 229 6.31 28.40 -4.03
N PRO A 230 7.60 28.04 -4.04
CA PRO A 230 8.06 26.71 -3.64
C PRO A 230 7.75 26.39 -2.17
N PHE A 231 7.54 25.12 -1.86
CA PHE A 231 7.38 24.66 -0.48
C PHE A 231 8.16 23.37 -0.19
N VAL A 232 8.56 23.22 1.05
CA VAL A 232 9.14 21.98 1.58
C VAL A 232 8.03 21.18 2.24
N SER A 233 8.01 19.88 2.03
CA SER A 233 7.13 18.96 2.76
C SER A 233 7.95 18.07 3.69
N ILE A 234 7.44 17.80 4.89
CA ILE A 234 8.11 16.95 5.86
C ILE A 234 7.17 15.91 6.46
N HIS A 235 7.71 14.74 6.75
CA HIS A 235 7.02 13.71 7.51
C HIS A 235 7.70 13.49 8.87
N LEU A 236 6.99 13.84 9.94
CA LEU A 236 7.42 13.65 11.31
C LEU A 236 6.73 12.40 11.90
N ARG A 237 7.42 11.26 11.89
CA ARG A 237 6.98 10.03 12.54
C ARG A 237 7.53 10.01 13.97
N LEU A 238 6.81 10.67 14.88
CA LEU A 238 7.25 10.97 16.26
C LEU A 238 6.31 10.39 17.34
N GLY A 239 5.44 9.44 17.00
CA GLY A 239 4.59 8.74 17.95
C GLY A 239 5.40 7.88 18.93
N SER A 240 4.88 7.68 20.15
CA SER A 240 5.55 6.89 21.20
C SER A 240 5.74 5.42 20.81
N ASP A 241 4.82 4.87 20.04
CA ASP A 241 4.92 3.51 19.47
C ASP A 241 6.17 3.38 18.58
N PHE A 242 6.46 4.41 17.78
CA PHE A 242 7.60 4.41 16.89
C PHE A 242 8.92 4.68 17.64
N GLN A 243 8.89 5.52 18.66
CA GLN A 243 10.03 5.71 19.55
C GLN A 243 10.45 4.39 20.19
N ASN A 244 9.48 3.61 20.69
CA ASN A 244 9.74 2.28 21.25
C ASN A 244 10.33 1.31 20.22
N ALA A 245 9.83 1.33 18.97
CA ALA A 245 10.40 0.51 17.90
C ALA A 245 11.86 0.89 17.62
N CYS A 246 12.22 2.19 17.62
CA CYS A 246 13.58 2.65 17.40
C CYS A 246 14.58 2.22 18.49
N ASN A 247 14.12 1.88 19.70
CA ASN A 247 14.96 1.33 20.76
C ASN A 247 15.51 -0.08 20.42
N HIS A 248 14.90 -0.77 19.45
CA HIS A 248 15.32 -2.10 19.00
C HIS A 248 16.13 -2.08 17.69
N LEU A 249 16.59 -0.92 17.26
CA LEU A 249 17.27 -0.71 15.99
C LEU A 249 18.53 -1.58 15.84
N ASP A 250 19.31 -1.76 16.90
CA ASP A 250 20.55 -2.56 16.89
C ASP A 250 20.29 -4.03 16.59
N SER A 251 19.12 -4.56 17.01
CA SER A 251 18.71 -5.96 16.75
C SER A 251 17.96 -6.12 15.42
N SER A 252 17.50 -5.03 14.81
CA SER A 252 16.70 -5.05 13.57
C SER A 252 17.03 -3.84 12.67
N PRO A 253 18.26 -3.74 12.16
CA PRO A 253 18.71 -2.55 11.44
C PRO A 253 18.01 -2.35 10.08
N THR A 254 17.34 -3.39 9.58
CA THR A 254 16.60 -3.36 8.29
C THR A 254 15.09 -3.36 8.49
N MET A 255 14.61 -3.00 9.69
CA MET A 255 13.18 -3.06 9.99
C MET A 255 12.33 -2.13 9.09
N PHE A 256 11.07 -2.51 8.87
CA PHE A 256 10.07 -1.78 8.13
C PHE A 256 10.54 -1.35 6.72
N ALA A 257 10.49 -0.04 6.43
CA ALA A 257 10.82 0.50 5.10
C ALA A 257 12.30 0.90 4.94
N ALA A 258 13.19 0.47 5.81
CA ALA A 258 14.62 0.82 5.79
C ALA A 258 15.32 0.69 4.42
N PRO A 259 15.00 -0.29 3.55
CA PRO A 259 15.58 -0.39 2.21
C PRO A 259 15.42 0.87 1.35
N GLN A 260 14.40 1.70 1.58
CA GLN A 260 14.24 2.98 0.87
C GLN A 260 15.43 3.96 1.04
N CYS A 261 16.19 3.83 2.14
CA CYS A 261 17.36 4.65 2.46
C CYS A 261 18.66 3.89 2.21
N PHE A 262 18.75 2.69 2.74
CA PHE A 262 20.00 1.93 2.79
C PHE A 262 20.23 1.08 1.54
N GLY A 263 19.23 0.96 0.66
CA GLY A 263 19.23 -0.03 -0.40
C GLY A 263 18.88 -1.42 0.13
N TYR A 264 18.59 -2.32 -0.79
CA TYR A 264 18.14 -3.69 -0.45
C TYR A 264 19.26 -4.59 0.08
N ARG A 265 20.51 -4.18 -0.08
CA ARG A 265 21.73 -4.86 0.41
C ARG A 265 22.48 -4.04 1.47
N GLY A 266 21.91 -2.90 1.89
CA GLY A 266 22.56 -1.99 2.83
C GLY A 266 23.72 -1.19 2.22
N GLU A 267 23.76 -1.06 0.89
CA GLU A 267 24.84 -0.45 0.11
C GLU A 267 25.03 1.05 0.36
N HIS A 268 23.98 1.74 0.86
CA HIS A 268 24.01 3.20 1.04
C HIS A 268 24.26 3.64 2.47
N GLY A 269 24.46 2.73 3.43
CA GLY A 269 24.79 3.09 4.80
C GLY A 269 24.17 2.18 5.86
N LYS A 270 24.27 2.62 7.11
CA LYS A 270 23.77 1.90 8.29
C LYS A 270 22.77 2.75 9.06
N ALA A 271 21.83 2.07 9.71
CA ALA A 271 20.85 2.67 10.58
C ALA A 271 21.50 3.35 11.80
N THR A 272 20.96 4.51 12.19
CA THR A 272 21.30 5.18 13.45
C THR A 272 20.03 5.60 14.18
N SER A 273 20.11 5.74 15.50
CA SER A 273 18.97 6.18 16.32
C SER A 273 18.45 7.55 15.87
N GLU A 274 19.32 8.46 15.46
CA GLU A 274 18.96 9.80 14.97
C GLU A 274 18.21 9.77 13.63
N MET A 275 18.46 8.76 12.79
CA MET A 275 17.69 8.55 11.55
C MET A 275 16.31 7.95 11.83
N CYS A 276 16.21 7.12 12.86
CA CYS A 276 14.96 6.49 13.25
C CYS A 276 14.05 7.46 14.00
N TYR A 277 14.58 8.12 15.02
CA TYR A 277 13.85 9.07 15.84
C TYR A 277 14.67 10.36 16.02
N PRO A 278 14.58 11.28 15.05
CA PRO A 278 15.42 12.47 15.01
C PRO A 278 15.14 13.43 16.17
N SER A 279 16.20 14.05 16.69
CA SER A 279 16.09 15.13 17.67
C SER A 279 15.44 16.37 17.04
N ASP A 280 14.82 17.21 17.88
CA ASP A 280 14.20 18.45 17.42
C ASP A 280 15.24 19.36 16.71
N ASP A 281 16.48 19.39 17.20
CA ASP A 281 17.54 20.22 16.64
C ASP A 281 17.95 19.72 15.24
N THR A 282 18.02 18.41 15.04
CA THR A 282 18.24 17.81 13.71
C THR A 282 17.13 18.18 12.75
N ILE A 283 15.86 18.07 13.18
CA ILE A 283 14.71 18.45 12.37
C ILE A 283 14.78 19.91 11.95
N VAL A 284 14.91 20.83 12.93
CA VAL A 284 14.96 22.28 12.66
C VAL A 284 16.12 22.64 11.74
N LYS A 285 17.31 22.09 11.98
CA LYS A 285 18.51 22.32 11.15
C LYS A 285 18.31 21.85 9.71
N GLN A 286 17.74 20.64 9.53
CA GLN A 286 17.58 20.06 8.20
C GLN A 286 16.47 20.76 7.41
N VAL A 287 15.35 21.10 8.05
CA VAL A 287 14.27 21.90 7.43
C VAL A 287 14.79 23.29 7.03
N THR A 288 15.57 23.97 7.90
CA THR A 288 16.17 25.27 7.57
C THR A 288 17.07 25.19 6.33
N LYS A 289 17.87 24.11 6.22
CA LYS A 289 18.72 23.89 5.03
C LYS A 289 17.87 23.67 3.77
N ALA A 290 16.82 22.86 3.85
CA ALA A 290 15.93 22.57 2.72
C ALA A 290 15.17 23.81 2.25
N VAL A 291 14.63 24.61 3.18
CA VAL A 291 13.98 25.89 2.89
C VAL A 291 14.90 26.85 2.16
N LYS A 292 16.14 27.00 2.64
CA LYS A 292 17.16 27.86 1.96
C LYS A 292 17.51 27.35 0.57
N LYS A 293 17.68 26.03 0.40
CA LYS A 293 18.04 25.40 -0.86
C LYS A 293 16.95 25.56 -1.92
N SER A 294 15.69 25.36 -1.56
CA SER A 294 14.54 25.47 -2.47
C SER A 294 13.97 26.90 -2.58
N LYS A 295 14.44 27.84 -1.76
CA LYS A 295 13.83 29.17 -1.60
C LYS A 295 12.34 29.11 -1.22
N ALA A 296 11.99 28.08 -0.45
CA ALA A 296 10.61 27.81 -0.06
C ALA A 296 9.99 28.96 0.72
N LYS A 297 8.69 29.15 0.51
CA LYS A 297 7.87 30.13 1.22
C LYS A 297 6.97 29.49 2.28
N SER A 298 6.78 28.17 2.17
CA SER A 298 5.97 27.39 3.12
C SER A 298 6.64 26.05 3.42
N VAL A 299 6.26 25.48 4.58
CA VAL A 299 6.57 24.10 4.96
C VAL A 299 5.27 23.39 5.28
N PHE A 300 4.96 22.31 4.55
CA PHE A 300 3.88 21.41 4.89
C PHE A 300 4.37 20.31 5.84
N ILE A 301 3.59 20.03 6.87
CA ILE A 301 3.94 19.07 7.93
C ILE A 301 2.90 17.97 8.02
N GLY A 302 3.26 16.75 7.60
CA GLY A 302 2.54 15.53 7.93
C GLY A 302 3.12 14.93 9.22
N THR A 303 2.29 14.68 10.22
CA THR A 303 2.75 14.13 11.50
C THR A 303 1.68 13.29 12.19
N ASP A 304 2.13 12.29 12.93
CA ASP A 304 1.30 11.45 13.79
C ASP A 304 1.31 11.89 15.27
N SER A 305 2.02 12.97 15.58
CA SER A 305 2.22 13.45 16.95
C SER A 305 2.46 14.96 16.99
N ARG A 306 3.58 15.41 17.55
CA ARG A 306 3.97 16.83 17.64
C ARG A 306 4.47 17.37 16.30
N ASP A 307 4.19 18.63 15.98
CA ASP A 307 4.50 19.24 14.68
C ASP A 307 5.73 20.17 14.68
N LEU A 308 6.23 20.56 15.86
CA LEU A 308 7.39 21.45 16.05
C LEU A 308 7.26 22.84 15.42
N ILE A 309 6.06 23.29 15.05
CA ILE A 309 5.83 24.59 14.42
C ILE A 309 6.42 25.72 15.24
N ASP A 310 6.18 25.73 16.57
CA ASP A 310 6.67 26.78 17.46
C ASP A 310 8.21 26.89 17.47
N LYS A 311 8.91 25.76 17.41
CA LYS A 311 10.38 25.75 17.35
C LYS A 311 10.90 26.24 16.01
N MET A 312 10.31 25.77 14.92
CA MET A 312 10.71 26.13 13.55
C MET A 312 10.42 27.59 13.25
N SER A 313 9.27 28.14 13.69
CA SER A 313 8.88 29.53 13.48
C SER A 313 9.81 30.54 14.19
N LYS A 314 10.39 30.17 15.33
CA LYS A 314 11.39 31.02 16.02
C LYS A 314 12.65 31.19 15.17
N VAL A 315 13.02 30.21 14.37
CA VAL A 315 14.25 30.21 13.56
C VAL A 315 13.98 30.76 12.14
N MET A 316 12.79 30.49 11.60
CA MET A 316 12.40 30.82 10.21
C MET A 316 11.15 31.71 10.22
N LYS A 317 11.31 33.00 10.59
CA LYS A 317 10.20 33.94 10.84
C LYS A 317 9.36 34.24 9.58
N ASP A 318 9.97 34.17 8.39
CA ASP A 318 9.32 34.53 7.12
C ASP A 318 8.71 33.31 6.39
N ILE A 319 8.68 32.16 7.03
CA ILE A 319 8.18 30.92 6.47
C ILE A 319 6.80 30.58 7.06
N LYS A 320 5.84 30.27 6.19
CA LYS A 320 4.52 29.80 6.59
C LYS A 320 4.54 28.30 6.85
N PHE A 321 4.28 27.90 8.09
CA PHE A 321 4.15 26.50 8.49
C PHE A 321 2.69 26.07 8.40
N VAL A 322 2.42 24.96 7.73
CA VAL A 322 1.06 24.49 7.44
C VAL A 322 0.94 23.00 7.75
N LYS A 323 -0.18 22.63 8.36
CA LYS A 323 -0.57 21.26 8.66
C LYS A 323 -2.03 21.10 8.28
N SER A 324 -2.43 19.93 7.77
CA SER A 324 -3.87 19.64 7.55
C SER A 324 -4.60 19.62 8.89
N LYS A 325 -5.82 20.14 8.88
CA LYS A 325 -6.76 20.04 10.00
C LYS A 325 -7.68 18.83 9.86
N GLU A 326 -7.73 18.24 8.67
CA GLU A 326 -8.49 17.04 8.41
C GLU A 326 -7.70 15.82 8.91
N ASP A 327 -8.41 14.89 9.54
CA ASP A 327 -7.87 13.56 9.83
C ASP A 327 -7.95 12.69 8.55
N ASN A 328 -7.12 13.05 7.58
CA ASN A 328 -7.10 12.40 6.26
C ASN A 328 -5.64 12.09 5.86
N PRO A 329 -5.12 10.92 6.24
CA PRO A 329 -3.74 10.55 5.96
C PRO A 329 -3.43 10.46 4.45
N HIS A 330 -4.43 10.17 3.60
CA HIS A 330 -4.23 10.11 2.14
C HIS A 330 -4.02 11.50 1.54
N LEU A 331 -4.72 12.52 2.07
CA LEU A 331 -4.49 13.91 1.70
C LEU A 331 -3.08 14.35 2.11
N ASP A 332 -2.64 14.00 3.32
CA ASP A 332 -1.28 14.32 3.78
C ASP A 332 -0.20 13.67 2.91
N LEU A 333 -0.37 12.40 2.53
CA LEU A 333 0.54 11.71 1.61
C LEU A 333 0.64 12.44 0.27
N ALA A 334 -0.50 12.75 -0.32
CA ALA A 334 -0.56 13.42 -1.62
C ALA A 334 0.01 14.85 -1.56
N LEU A 335 -0.22 15.60 -0.47
CA LEU A 335 0.40 16.92 -0.24
C LEU A 335 1.91 16.82 -0.09
N MET A 336 2.41 15.85 0.68
CA MET A 336 3.85 15.64 0.84
C MET A 336 4.56 15.28 -0.46
N ALA A 337 3.88 14.55 -1.34
CA ALA A 337 4.43 14.22 -2.65
C ALA A 337 4.62 15.46 -3.57
N ARG A 338 3.91 16.57 -3.33
CA ARG A 338 3.95 17.80 -4.15
C ARG A 338 5.02 18.80 -3.75
N GLY A 339 5.65 18.69 -2.59
CA GLY A 339 6.71 19.62 -2.16
C GLY A 339 7.92 19.63 -3.10
N ASP A 340 8.60 20.76 -3.25
CA ASP A 340 9.84 20.86 -4.05
C ASP A 340 10.96 20.01 -3.45
N ILE A 341 11.04 19.96 -2.13
CA ILE A 341 11.89 19.04 -1.37
C ILE A 341 10.98 18.32 -0.36
N PHE A 342 11.14 17.02 -0.27
CA PHE A 342 10.51 16.19 0.77
C PHE A 342 11.56 15.66 1.73
N ILE A 343 11.30 15.73 3.05
CA ILE A 343 12.15 15.12 4.06
C ILE A 343 11.30 14.14 4.87
N GLY A 344 11.69 12.88 4.89
CA GLY A 344 10.95 11.82 5.56
C GLY A 344 11.78 10.98 6.52
N ASN A 345 11.15 9.94 7.06
CA ASN A 345 11.76 8.99 7.97
C ASN A 345 12.13 7.70 7.24
N CYS A 346 13.38 7.24 7.38
CA CYS A 346 13.90 6.05 6.70
C CYS A 346 13.09 4.77 6.95
N PHE A 347 12.53 4.63 8.14
CA PHE A 347 11.89 3.38 8.57
C PHE A 347 10.37 3.39 8.38
N SER A 348 9.79 4.54 8.05
CA SER A 348 8.35 4.69 7.91
C SER A 348 7.84 4.27 6.52
N THR A 349 6.88 3.35 6.48
CA THR A 349 6.17 2.97 5.25
C THR A 349 5.33 4.11 4.68
N PHE A 350 4.89 5.04 5.52
CA PHE A 350 4.20 6.27 5.09
C PHE A 350 5.15 7.17 4.28
N THR A 351 6.38 7.37 4.78
CA THR A 351 7.46 8.03 4.03
C THR A 351 7.78 7.27 2.74
N ALA A 352 7.84 5.93 2.79
CA ALA A 352 8.18 5.11 1.62
C ALA A 352 7.19 5.28 0.47
N PHE A 353 5.90 5.40 0.78
CA PHE A 353 4.88 5.70 -0.22
C PHE A 353 5.17 7.04 -0.93
N VAL A 354 5.37 8.11 -0.17
CA VAL A 354 5.68 9.44 -0.70
C VAL A 354 6.96 9.42 -1.54
N LYS A 355 8.01 8.76 -1.02
CA LYS A 355 9.28 8.64 -1.74
C LYS A 355 9.12 7.96 -3.09
N ARG A 356 8.43 6.80 -3.13
CA ARG A 356 8.21 6.08 -4.40
C ARG A 356 7.42 6.91 -5.41
N GLU A 357 6.39 7.63 -4.97
CA GLU A 357 5.64 8.54 -5.83
C GLU A 357 6.54 9.66 -6.38
N ARG A 358 7.42 10.20 -5.55
CA ARG A 358 8.38 11.22 -5.95
C ARG A 358 9.47 10.69 -6.88
N ASP A 359 9.98 9.49 -6.62
CA ASP A 359 11.00 8.85 -7.47
C ASP A 359 10.50 8.63 -8.90
N VAL A 360 9.27 8.13 -9.07
CA VAL A 360 8.69 7.93 -10.42
C VAL A 360 8.40 9.25 -11.13
N ASN A 361 8.26 10.35 -10.38
CA ASN A 361 8.12 11.72 -10.89
C ASN A 361 9.46 12.49 -10.95
N LYS A 362 10.60 11.84 -10.63
CA LYS A 362 11.95 12.42 -10.63
C LYS A 362 12.10 13.63 -9.69
N LEU A 363 11.40 13.62 -8.58
CA LEU A 363 11.45 14.66 -7.54
C LEU A 363 12.39 14.25 -6.40
N PRO A 364 13.21 15.18 -5.84
CA PRO A 364 14.18 14.86 -4.80
C PRO A 364 13.50 14.55 -3.46
N SER A 365 14.00 13.52 -2.76
CA SER A 365 13.63 13.18 -1.40
C SER A 365 14.88 13.12 -0.52
N GLU A 366 14.77 13.60 0.70
CA GLU A 366 15.82 13.53 1.72
C GLU A 366 15.26 12.76 2.94
N PHE A 367 16.14 12.27 3.81
CA PHE A 367 15.75 11.58 5.03
C PHE A 367 16.40 12.22 6.25
N TRP A 368 15.75 12.11 7.40
CA TRP A 368 16.27 12.62 8.66
C TRP A 368 17.66 12.03 8.97
N ALA A 369 18.62 12.89 9.27
CA ALA A 369 20.00 12.55 9.63
C ALA A 369 20.75 11.61 8.64
N PHE A 370 20.16 11.28 7.52
CA PHE A 370 20.76 10.40 6.51
C PHE A 370 21.73 11.17 5.61
N LYS A 371 22.91 10.60 5.43
CA LYS A 371 23.87 11.02 4.40
C LYS A 371 24.20 9.77 3.60
N GLN A 372 23.79 9.77 2.34
CA GLN A 372 24.18 8.70 1.43
C GLN A 372 25.70 8.66 1.30
N ASN A 373 26.31 7.51 1.53
CA ASN A 373 27.71 7.29 1.20
C ASN A 373 27.81 7.36 -0.33
N VAL A 374 28.49 8.37 -0.84
CA VAL A 374 28.85 8.42 -2.26
C VAL A 374 29.91 7.35 -2.45
N VAL A 375 29.52 6.22 -3.02
CA VAL A 375 30.49 5.27 -3.57
C VAL A 375 31.09 5.99 -4.77
N HIS A 376 32.30 6.48 -4.65
CA HIS A 376 33.10 6.84 -5.80
C HIS A 376 33.41 5.53 -6.52
N ASP A 377 32.74 5.26 -7.62
CA ASP A 377 33.21 4.28 -8.58
C ASP A 377 34.57 4.82 -9.10
N GLU A 378 35.65 4.37 -8.48
CA GLU A 378 36.95 4.46 -9.04
C GLU A 378 37.04 3.41 -10.18
N PHE A 379 36.84 3.87 -11.40
CA PHE A 379 37.22 3.15 -12.62
C PHE A 379 38.53 3.68 -13.14
#